data_27e888a320cb743776f0fbc9f363c88c
#
_entry.id   27e888a320cb743776f0fbc9f363c88c
#
_cell.length_a   1.000
_cell.length_b   1.000
_cell.length_c   1.000
_cell.angle_alpha   90.00
_cell.angle_beta   90.00
_cell.angle_gamma   90.00
#
_symmetry.space_group_name_H-M   'P 1'
#
loop_
_entity.id
_entity.type
_entity.pdbx_description
1 polymer ?
#
loop_
_entity_poly.entity_id
_entity_poly.type
_entity_poly.pdbx_seq_one_letter_code
_entity_poly.pdbx_strand_id
1 'polypeptide(L)'
;MADGTGKMREVLRGLPPFPEELPEFDVQAAPEDPVTLFLTWFNAAVQDKILGPQIMTLATADGAGRVSSRVLICKDVDDTGRWYFASSSDSEKGRDLAANPHAAASFYWPQQGRQIRIRGRAGSAGRRASAEDFLARPPASRAAALIGQQSKPMSELADLDDAFRACEAKIEADPEILAPDWTLYALSAETVEFWQADHQRRHLRLQYLRGDDTWTRRLLWP
;
A
#
# COMPACT_ATOMS: atom_id res chain seq x y z
N MET A 1 36.49 18.56 -8.93
CA MET A 1 35.15 17.96 -8.78
C MET A 1 35.13 17.17 -7.47
N ALA A 2 35.03 17.87 -6.40
CA ALA A 2 34.88 17.27 -5.07
C ALA A 2 33.70 17.93 -4.43
N ASP A 3 32.87 17.10 -3.82
CA ASP A 3 32.10 17.41 -2.63
C ASP A 3 30.59 17.68 -2.71
N GLY A 4 29.88 17.02 -3.64
CA GLY A 4 28.42 16.94 -3.52
C GLY A 4 27.95 15.96 -2.41
N THR A 5 28.73 14.91 -2.14
CA THR A 5 28.35 13.84 -1.19
C THR A 5 28.51 14.24 0.27
N GLY A 6 29.51 15.08 0.59
CA GLY A 6 29.70 15.60 1.95
C GLY A 6 28.58 16.53 2.38
N LYS A 7 28.19 17.46 1.51
CA LYS A 7 27.08 18.40 1.76
C LYS A 7 25.73 17.71 1.95
N MET A 8 25.42 16.67 1.15
CA MET A 8 24.17 15.91 1.30
C MET A 8 24.12 15.20 2.65
N ARG A 9 25.22 14.61 3.11
CA ARG A 9 25.29 13.93 4.41
C ARG A 9 25.03 14.89 5.57
N GLU A 10 25.56 16.12 5.49
CA GLU A 10 25.31 17.17 6.50
C GLU A 10 23.85 17.58 6.53
N VAL A 11 23.25 17.83 5.35
CA VAL A 11 21.82 18.14 5.24
C VAL A 11 20.97 17.03 5.85
N LEU A 12 21.20 15.77 5.46
CA LEU A 12 20.43 14.63 5.95
C LEU A 12 20.54 14.43 7.47
N ARG A 13 21.70 14.73 8.06
CA ARG A 13 21.91 14.66 9.52
C ARG A 13 21.18 15.77 10.29
N GLY A 14 20.95 16.91 9.64
CA GLY A 14 20.27 18.05 10.25
C GLY A 14 18.74 17.96 10.19
N LEU A 15 18.16 17.00 9.44
CA LEU A 15 16.72 16.85 9.34
C LEU A 15 16.14 16.10 10.55
N PRO A 16 15.13 16.67 11.23
CA PRO A 16 14.43 15.96 12.30
C PRO A 16 13.65 14.77 11.69
N PRO A 17 13.80 13.55 12.23
CA PRO A 17 13.10 12.38 11.68
C PRO A 17 11.62 12.33 12.06
N PHE A 18 11.20 13.03 13.15
CA PHE A 18 9.86 13.02 13.69
C PHE A 18 9.53 14.40 14.30
N PRO A 19 8.23 14.74 14.47
CA PRO A 19 7.81 15.93 15.20
C PRO A 19 8.22 15.83 16.68
N GLU A 20 8.22 16.96 17.40
CA GLU A 20 8.57 17.01 18.82
C GLU A 20 7.61 16.19 19.70
N GLU A 21 6.32 16.21 19.36
CA GLU A 21 5.29 15.45 20.06
C GLU A 21 4.93 14.20 19.26
N LEU A 22 4.95 13.05 19.93
CA LEU A 22 4.56 11.76 19.36
C LEU A 22 3.41 11.17 20.19
N PRO A 23 2.44 10.51 19.54
CA PRO A 23 1.39 9.83 20.28
C PRO A 23 1.97 8.66 21.09
N GLU A 24 1.38 8.40 22.23
CA GLU A 24 1.71 7.23 23.04
C GLU A 24 1.25 5.94 22.38
N PHE A 25 2.00 4.87 22.63
CA PHE A 25 1.64 3.51 22.25
C PHE A 25 1.79 2.56 23.45
N ASP A 26 0.66 2.29 24.12
CA ASP A 26 0.62 1.26 25.15
C ASP A 26 0.50 -0.12 24.50
N VAL A 27 1.63 -0.83 24.43
CA VAL A 27 1.71 -2.17 23.86
C VAL A 27 1.02 -3.25 24.70
N GLN A 28 0.81 -2.97 26.02
CA GLN A 28 0.10 -3.90 26.90
C GLN A 28 -1.41 -3.85 26.66
N ALA A 29 -1.93 -2.65 26.43
CA ALA A 29 -3.34 -2.42 26.10
C ALA A 29 -3.68 -2.67 24.62
N ALA A 30 -2.70 -3.02 23.78
CA ALA A 30 -2.94 -3.31 22.38
C ALA A 30 -3.92 -4.49 22.22
N PRO A 31 -4.89 -4.42 21.28
CA PRO A 31 -5.85 -5.50 21.04
C PRO A 31 -5.15 -6.79 20.55
N GLU A 32 -5.82 -7.93 20.76
CA GLU A 32 -5.32 -9.24 20.28
C GLU A 32 -5.37 -9.37 18.74
N ASP A 33 -6.21 -8.58 18.08
CA ASP A 33 -6.38 -8.58 16.64
C ASP A 33 -5.66 -7.39 15.99
N PRO A 34 -4.78 -7.61 14.99
CA PRO A 34 -4.05 -6.54 14.31
C PRO A 34 -4.93 -5.62 13.45
N VAL A 35 -6.08 -6.10 12.96
CA VAL A 35 -7.01 -5.26 12.17
C VAL A 35 -7.62 -4.19 13.08
N THR A 36 -8.03 -4.57 14.29
CA THR A 36 -8.54 -3.63 15.30
C THR A 36 -7.51 -2.55 15.64
N LEU A 37 -6.24 -2.92 15.82
CA LEU A 37 -5.17 -1.94 16.06
C LEU A 37 -4.91 -1.05 14.84
N PHE A 38 -4.91 -1.65 13.63
CA PHE A 38 -4.78 -0.89 12.38
C PHE A 38 -5.87 0.16 12.26
N LEU A 39 -7.14 -0.21 12.44
CA LEU A 39 -8.27 0.71 12.36
C LEU A 39 -8.21 1.82 13.44
N THR A 40 -7.77 1.48 14.64
CA THR A 40 -7.53 2.47 15.72
C THR A 40 -6.50 3.50 15.28
N TRP A 41 -5.35 3.07 14.79
CA TRP A 41 -4.29 3.97 14.33
C TRP A 41 -4.67 4.74 13.07
N PHE A 42 -5.38 4.10 12.13
CA PHE A 42 -5.88 4.74 10.91
C PHE A 42 -6.88 5.86 11.23
N ASN A 43 -7.84 5.60 12.14
CA ASN A 43 -8.81 6.60 12.56
C ASN A 43 -8.12 7.79 13.26
N ALA A 44 -7.11 7.55 14.09
CA ALA A 44 -6.30 8.61 14.66
C ALA A 44 -5.59 9.43 13.57
N ALA A 45 -5.01 8.77 12.55
CA ALA A 45 -4.38 9.46 11.43
C ALA A 45 -5.38 10.34 10.62
N VAL A 46 -6.62 9.87 10.45
CA VAL A 46 -7.70 10.66 9.83
C VAL A 46 -8.09 11.87 10.69
N GLN A 47 -8.25 11.67 12.00
CA GLN A 47 -8.58 12.74 12.96
C GLN A 47 -7.49 13.81 13.01
N ASP A 48 -6.23 13.42 12.97
CA ASP A 48 -5.07 14.31 12.92
C ASP A 48 -4.84 14.90 11.53
N LYS A 49 -5.74 14.65 10.57
CA LYS A 49 -5.71 15.18 9.20
C LYS A 49 -4.41 14.86 8.45
N ILE A 50 -3.84 13.69 8.71
CA ILE A 50 -2.68 13.22 7.95
C ILE A 50 -3.10 13.07 6.48
N LEU A 51 -2.31 13.66 5.59
CA LEU A 51 -2.60 13.61 4.16
C LEU A 51 -2.40 12.20 3.61
N GLY A 52 -3.46 11.64 3.03
CA GLY A 52 -3.42 10.33 2.38
C GLY A 52 -3.10 9.16 3.31
N PRO A 53 -3.76 9.03 4.48
CA PRO A 53 -3.44 7.95 5.43
C PRO A 53 -3.65 6.55 4.85
N GLN A 54 -4.47 6.42 3.79
CA GLN A 54 -4.71 5.18 3.04
C GLN A 54 -3.61 4.85 2.03
N ILE A 55 -2.62 5.71 1.84
CA ILE A 55 -1.51 5.48 0.91
C ILE A 55 -0.55 4.47 1.53
N MET A 56 -0.21 3.44 0.77
CA MET A 56 0.74 2.41 1.17
C MET A 56 1.79 2.18 0.10
N THR A 57 2.98 1.76 0.50
CA THR A 57 3.99 1.21 -0.40
C THR A 57 3.80 -0.30 -0.49
N LEU A 58 3.57 -0.82 -1.70
CA LEU A 58 3.52 -2.25 -1.98
C LEU A 58 4.85 -2.70 -2.59
N ALA A 59 5.48 -3.70 -2.00
CA ALA A 59 6.64 -4.41 -2.52
C ALA A 59 6.23 -5.79 -3.03
N THR A 60 6.71 -6.13 -4.23
CA THR A 60 6.53 -7.42 -4.90
C THR A 60 7.90 -7.94 -5.34
N ALA A 61 8.00 -9.23 -5.61
CA ALA A 61 9.18 -9.83 -6.20
C ALA A 61 8.77 -10.71 -7.38
N ASP A 62 9.54 -10.68 -8.45
CA ASP A 62 9.32 -11.56 -9.59
C ASP A 62 9.70 -13.02 -9.27
N GLY A 63 9.52 -13.92 -10.24
CA GLY A 63 9.87 -15.35 -10.09
C GLY A 63 11.36 -15.62 -9.85
N ALA A 64 12.23 -14.64 -10.11
CA ALA A 64 13.68 -14.70 -9.82
C ALA A 64 14.05 -14.02 -8.50
N GLY A 65 13.07 -13.52 -7.74
CA GLY A 65 13.29 -12.85 -6.46
C GLY A 65 13.76 -11.39 -6.57
N ARG A 66 13.70 -10.77 -7.77
CA ARG A 66 14.02 -9.35 -7.93
C ARG A 66 12.87 -8.51 -7.41
N VAL A 67 13.18 -7.61 -6.46
CA VAL A 67 12.19 -6.82 -5.74
C VAL A 67 11.94 -5.49 -6.44
N SER A 68 10.66 -5.11 -6.53
CA SER A 68 10.23 -3.77 -6.90
C SER A 68 9.18 -3.23 -5.93
N SER A 69 9.08 -1.90 -5.81
CA SER A 69 8.09 -1.28 -4.93
C SER A 69 7.44 -0.06 -5.60
N ARG A 70 6.20 0.25 -5.20
CA ARG A 70 5.44 1.41 -5.67
C ARG A 70 4.42 1.83 -4.64
N VAL A 71 3.97 3.06 -4.76
CA VAL A 71 2.91 3.60 -3.92
C VAL A 71 1.55 3.25 -4.53
N LEU A 72 0.63 2.78 -3.70
CA LEU A 72 -0.75 2.43 -4.04
C LEU A 72 -1.71 2.93 -2.96
N ILE A 73 -2.99 2.90 -3.27
CA ILE A 73 -4.07 3.18 -2.32
C ILE A 73 -4.59 1.85 -1.77
N CYS A 74 -4.61 1.72 -0.44
CA CYS A 74 -5.37 0.68 0.24
C CYS A 74 -6.85 0.97 0.06
N LYS A 75 -7.59 -0.01 -0.43
CA LYS A 75 -9.01 0.12 -0.76
C LYS A 75 -9.93 -0.28 0.38
N ASP A 76 -9.50 -1.30 1.11
CA ASP A 76 -10.27 -1.87 2.21
C ASP A 76 -9.38 -2.75 3.10
N VAL A 77 -9.88 -3.05 4.29
CA VAL A 77 -9.32 -4.05 5.21
C VAL A 77 -10.49 -4.79 5.82
N ASP A 78 -10.53 -6.12 5.68
CA ASP A 78 -11.58 -6.91 6.29
C ASP A 78 -11.17 -7.53 7.65
N ASP A 79 -12.16 -8.03 8.37
CA ASP A 79 -12.03 -8.64 9.68
C ASP A 79 -11.21 -9.96 9.67
N THR A 80 -10.99 -10.53 8.50
CA THR A 80 -10.13 -11.71 8.33
C THR A 80 -8.65 -11.38 8.16
N GLY A 81 -8.27 -10.10 8.20
CA GLY A 81 -6.90 -9.62 8.05
C GLY A 81 -6.42 -9.69 6.60
N ARG A 82 -7.25 -9.25 5.66
CA ARG A 82 -6.89 -9.02 4.27
C ARG A 82 -6.91 -7.53 3.96
N TRP A 83 -5.85 -7.04 3.36
CA TRP A 83 -5.71 -5.66 2.87
C TRP A 83 -5.90 -5.64 1.36
N TYR A 84 -6.82 -4.81 0.89
CA TYR A 84 -7.22 -4.77 -0.52
C TYR A 84 -6.57 -3.61 -1.25
N PHE A 85 -6.12 -3.88 -2.47
CA PHE A 85 -5.64 -2.88 -3.43
C PHE A 85 -6.01 -3.31 -4.85
N ALA A 86 -6.03 -2.37 -5.78
CA ALA A 86 -6.39 -2.70 -7.16
C ALA A 86 -5.33 -2.24 -8.15
N SER A 87 -5.15 -3.02 -9.20
CA SER A 87 -4.22 -2.73 -10.30
C SER A 87 -4.55 -3.58 -11.53
N SER A 88 -3.96 -3.23 -12.69
CA SER A 88 -3.92 -4.11 -13.84
C SER A 88 -3.12 -5.39 -13.54
N SER A 89 -3.66 -6.56 -13.88
CA SER A 89 -2.93 -7.84 -13.81
C SER A 89 -1.77 -7.90 -14.80
N ASP A 90 -1.83 -7.12 -15.88
CA ASP A 90 -0.79 -7.02 -16.90
C ASP A 90 0.33 -6.04 -16.52
N SER A 91 0.19 -5.31 -15.42
CA SER A 91 1.25 -4.45 -14.89
C SER A 91 2.43 -5.28 -14.37
N GLU A 92 3.59 -4.65 -14.17
CA GLU A 92 4.76 -5.29 -13.56
C GLU A 92 4.41 -6.02 -12.27
N LYS A 93 3.75 -5.32 -11.31
CA LYS A 93 3.33 -5.93 -10.04
C LYS A 93 2.30 -7.05 -10.21
N GLY A 94 1.41 -6.95 -11.21
CA GLY A 94 0.45 -8.02 -11.51
C GLY A 94 1.16 -9.29 -11.99
N ARG A 95 2.15 -9.15 -12.87
CA ARG A 95 2.98 -10.26 -13.32
C ARG A 95 3.86 -10.83 -12.21
N ASP A 96 4.44 -9.96 -11.36
CA ASP A 96 5.19 -10.40 -10.18
C ASP A 96 4.32 -11.28 -9.29
N LEU A 97 3.12 -10.81 -8.93
CA LEU A 97 2.21 -11.53 -8.04
C LEU A 97 1.69 -12.84 -8.65
N ALA A 98 1.55 -12.91 -9.97
CA ALA A 98 1.21 -14.15 -10.65
C ALA A 98 2.34 -15.19 -10.57
N ALA A 99 3.61 -14.76 -10.62
CA ALA A 99 4.78 -15.62 -10.53
C ALA A 99 5.19 -15.92 -9.07
N ASN A 100 5.01 -14.95 -8.18
CA ASN A 100 5.38 -15.03 -6.78
C ASN A 100 4.35 -14.24 -5.93
N PRO A 101 3.43 -14.90 -5.24
CA PRO A 101 2.37 -14.23 -4.50
C PRO A 101 2.82 -13.55 -3.20
N HIS A 102 4.07 -13.72 -2.77
CA HIS A 102 4.56 -13.05 -1.57
C HIS A 102 4.74 -11.56 -1.78
N ALA A 103 4.14 -10.78 -0.89
CA ALA A 103 4.16 -9.32 -0.94
C ALA A 103 4.30 -8.71 0.45
N ALA A 104 4.74 -7.45 0.47
CA ALA A 104 4.72 -6.64 1.67
C ALA A 104 4.08 -5.28 1.38
N ALA A 105 3.23 -4.83 2.28
CA ALA A 105 2.69 -3.47 2.28
C ALA A 105 3.19 -2.70 3.49
N SER A 106 3.41 -1.39 3.34
CA SER A 106 3.83 -0.52 4.43
C SER A 106 3.08 0.80 4.38
N PHE A 107 2.50 1.20 5.51
CA PHE A 107 1.99 2.54 5.76
C PHE A 107 3.03 3.28 6.60
N TYR A 108 3.24 4.57 6.31
CA TYR A 108 4.11 5.42 7.10
C TYR A 108 3.46 6.79 7.31
N TRP A 109 3.23 7.13 8.55
CA TRP A 109 2.65 8.41 8.99
C TRP A 109 3.70 9.20 9.78
N PRO A 110 4.55 9.98 9.10
CA PRO A 110 5.67 10.67 9.73
C PRO A 110 5.24 11.65 10.80
N GLN A 111 4.08 12.28 10.66
CA GLN A 111 3.54 13.23 11.65
C GLN A 111 3.18 12.57 12.97
N GLN A 112 2.97 11.26 13.00
CA GLN A 112 2.75 10.49 14.21
C GLN A 112 3.95 9.60 14.57
N GLY A 113 5.01 9.60 13.77
CA GLY A 113 6.11 8.68 13.93
C GLY A 113 5.68 7.21 13.91
N ARG A 114 4.66 6.86 13.09
CA ARG A 114 4.07 5.52 13.02
C ARG A 114 4.34 4.84 11.70
N GLN A 115 4.66 3.55 11.78
CA GLN A 115 4.75 2.67 10.61
C GLN A 115 3.98 1.38 10.87
N ILE A 116 3.28 0.89 9.85
CA ILE A 116 2.63 -0.41 9.88
C ILE A 116 3.15 -1.21 8.70
N ARG A 117 3.61 -2.44 8.96
CA ARG A 117 4.12 -3.34 7.94
C ARG A 117 3.32 -4.62 7.92
N ILE A 118 2.83 -4.99 6.74
CA ILE A 118 2.04 -6.19 6.50
C ILE A 118 2.84 -7.08 5.56
N ARG A 119 3.02 -8.34 5.88
CA ARG A 119 3.62 -9.33 5.00
C ARG A 119 2.70 -10.53 4.88
N GLY A 120 2.62 -11.09 3.68
CA GLY A 120 1.78 -12.25 3.42
C GLY A 120 1.70 -12.56 1.94
N ARG A 121 0.60 -13.15 1.53
CA ARG A 121 0.35 -13.58 0.16
C ARG A 121 -0.76 -12.76 -0.46
N ALA A 122 -0.51 -12.19 -1.63
CA ALA A 122 -1.49 -11.44 -2.40
C ALA A 122 -2.03 -12.29 -3.56
N GLY A 123 -3.35 -12.23 -3.74
CA GLY A 123 -4.04 -12.90 -4.83
C GLY A 123 -5.28 -12.13 -5.26
N SER A 124 -5.87 -12.52 -6.38
CA SER A 124 -7.12 -11.90 -6.85
C SER A 124 -8.26 -12.15 -5.87
N ALA A 125 -9.05 -11.11 -5.59
CA ALA A 125 -10.29 -11.21 -4.83
C ALA A 125 -11.47 -11.75 -5.68
N GLY A 126 -11.21 -12.07 -6.95
CA GLY A 126 -12.18 -12.63 -7.88
C GLY A 126 -12.75 -11.62 -8.86
N ARG A 127 -13.33 -12.13 -9.95
CA ARG A 127 -13.83 -11.30 -11.07
C ARG A 127 -14.95 -10.35 -10.65
N ARG A 128 -15.89 -10.83 -9.85
CA ARG A 128 -17.03 -10.02 -9.39
C ARG A 128 -16.55 -8.83 -8.57
N ALA A 129 -15.74 -9.08 -7.55
CA ALA A 129 -15.20 -8.01 -6.69
C ALA A 129 -14.34 -7.01 -7.49
N SER A 130 -13.56 -7.49 -8.48
CA SER A 130 -12.78 -6.64 -9.38
C SER A 130 -13.67 -5.74 -10.25
N ALA A 131 -14.79 -6.28 -10.76
CA ALA A 131 -15.75 -5.52 -11.55
C ALA A 131 -16.47 -4.46 -10.70
N GLU A 132 -16.93 -4.83 -9.51
CA GLU A 132 -17.57 -3.92 -8.55
C GLU A 132 -16.61 -2.78 -8.17
N ASP A 133 -15.33 -3.08 -7.85
CA ASP A 133 -14.31 -2.06 -7.57
C ASP A 133 -14.06 -1.15 -8.78
N PHE A 134 -13.99 -1.71 -9.99
CA PHE A 134 -13.77 -0.93 -11.20
C PHE A 134 -14.91 0.06 -11.45
N LEU A 135 -16.16 -0.40 -11.40
CA LEU A 135 -17.34 0.43 -11.66
C LEU A 135 -17.57 1.52 -10.60
N ALA A 136 -17.18 1.27 -9.36
CA ALA A 136 -17.24 2.25 -8.27
C ALA A 136 -16.23 3.41 -8.42
N ARG A 137 -15.29 3.34 -9.37
CA ARG A 137 -14.28 4.38 -9.58
C ARG A 137 -14.84 5.58 -10.37
N PRO A 138 -14.31 6.80 -10.12
CA PRO A 138 -14.62 7.95 -10.95
C PRO A 138 -14.29 7.70 -12.44
N PRO A 139 -15.06 8.29 -13.40
CA PRO A 139 -14.86 8.06 -14.83
C PRO A 139 -13.42 8.24 -15.31
N ALA A 140 -12.73 9.30 -14.91
CA ALA A 140 -11.32 9.53 -15.27
C ALA A 140 -10.38 8.42 -14.75
N SER A 141 -10.64 7.87 -13.56
CA SER A 141 -9.88 6.76 -13.02
C SER A 141 -10.17 5.44 -13.74
N ARG A 142 -11.39 5.26 -14.24
CA ARG A 142 -11.77 4.13 -15.10
C ARG A 142 -11.11 4.24 -16.47
N ALA A 143 -11.11 5.45 -17.08
CA ALA A 143 -10.43 5.71 -18.34
C ALA A 143 -8.95 5.37 -18.27
N ALA A 144 -8.25 5.82 -17.23
CA ALA A 144 -6.84 5.48 -16.99
C ALA A 144 -6.59 3.96 -16.93
N ALA A 145 -7.48 3.21 -16.29
CA ALA A 145 -7.36 1.77 -16.19
C ALA A 145 -7.67 1.06 -17.53
N LEU A 146 -8.66 1.55 -18.30
CA LEU A 146 -9.04 1.01 -19.61
C LEU A 146 -7.96 1.16 -20.67
N ILE A 147 -6.99 2.07 -20.51
CA ILE A 147 -5.84 2.19 -21.42
C ILE A 147 -5.09 0.86 -21.53
N GLY A 148 -4.98 0.08 -20.44
CA GLY A 148 -4.41 -1.28 -20.44
C GLY A 148 -2.91 -1.32 -20.77
N GLN A 149 -2.17 -0.20 -20.69
CA GLN A 149 -0.75 -0.11 -21.01
C GLN A 149 0.15 0.10 -19.78
N GLN A 150 -0.37 -0.15 -18.58
CA GLN A 150 0.38 0.09 -17.35
C GLN A 150 1.74 -0.63 -17.35
N SER A 151 2.81 0.10 -17.01
CA SER A 151 4.20 -0.37 -16.97
C SER A 151 4.85 -0.67 -18.33
N LYS A 152 4.21 -0.36 -19.47
CA LYS A 152 4.83 -0.45 -20.78
C LYS A 152 5.51 0.87 -21.16
N PRO A 153 6.59 0.84 -21.96
CA PRO A 153 7.17 2.05 -22.53
C PRO A 153 6.13 2.81 -23.37
N MET A 154 6.17 4.13 -23.31
CA MET A 154 5.35 5.05 -24.11
C MET A 154 6.27 5.83 -25.04
N SER A 155 5.87 6.06 -26.31
CA SER A 155 6.73 6.71 -27.29
C SER A 155 6.78 8.23 -27.08
N GLU A 156 5.60 8.84 -26.89
CA GLU A 156 5.47 10.27 -26.66
C GLU A 156 4.28 10.60 -25.75
N LEU A 157 4.29 11.78 -25.19
CA LEU A 157 3.24 12.19 -24.22
C LEU A 157 1.86 12.33 -24.89
N ALA A 158 1.82 12.68 -26.17
CA ALA A 158 0.57 12.77 -26.92
C ALA A 158 -0.18 11.43 -26.99
N ASP A 159 0.53 10.29 -27.00
CA ASP A 159 -0.07 8.96 -26.98
C ASP A 159 -0.98 8.76 -25.75
N LEU A 160 -0.60 9.36 -24.61
CA LEU A 160 -1.38 9.28 -23.37
C LEU A 160 -2.71 10.04 -23.50
N ASP A 161 -2.66 11.27 -24.04
CA ASP A 161 -3.85 12.11 -24.18
C ASP A 161 -4.86 11.49 -25.17
N ASP A 162 -4.36 10.90 -26.26
CA ASP A 162 -5.19 10.22 -27.25
C ASP A 162 -5.82 8.96 -26.68
N ALA A 163 -5.05 8.15 -25.93
CA ALA A 163 -5.55 6.95 -25.28
C ALA A 163 -6.61 7.29 -24.20
N PHE A 164 -6.40 8.37 -23.43
CA PHE A 164 -7.36 8.85 -22.44
C PHE A 164 -8.68 9.23 -23.10
N ARG A 165 -8.65 10.11 -24.12
CA ARG A 165 -9.86 10.54 -24.86
C ARG A 165 -10.63 9.33 -25.45
N ALA A 166 -9.90 8.38 -26.04
CA ALA A 166 -10.52 7.19 -26.58
C ALA A 166 -11.22 6.34 -25.50
N CYS A 167 -10.63 6.25 -24.31
CA CYS A 167 -11.21 5.50 -23.19
C CYS A 167 -12.39 6.24 -22.55
N GLU A 168 -12.35 7.56 -22.46
CA GLU A 168 -13.47 8.37 -21.99
C GLU A 168 -14.68 8.22 -22.93
N ALA A 169 -14.49 8.28 -24.24
CA ALA A 169 -15.55 8.05 -25.19
C ALA A 169 -16.18 6.64 -25.12
N LYS A 170 -15.36 5.61 -24.78
CA LYS A 170 -15.88 4.25 -24.55
C LYS A 170 -16.76 4.19 -23.30
N ILE A 171 -16.36 4.86 -22.22
CA ILE A 171 -17.14 4.90 -20.97
C ILE A 171 -18.45 5.67 -21.16
N GLU A 172 -18.43 6.74 -21.96
CA GLU A 172 -19.63 7.52 -22.31
C GLU A 172 -20.62 6.65 -23.12
N ALA A 173 -20.12 5.88 -24.08
CA ALA A 173 -20.93 4.99 -24.90
C ALA A 173 -21.44 3.75 -24.16
N ASP A 174 -20.66 3.22 -23.22
CA ASP A 174 -21.00 2.07 -22.36
C ASP A 174 -20.51 2.31 -20.92
N PRO A 175 -21.38 2.86 -20.05
CA PRO A 175 -21.04 3.08 -18.65
C PRO A 175 -20.70 1.82 -17.85
N GLU A 176 -21.11 0.65 -18.30
CA GLU A 176 -20.84 -0.65 -17.67
C GLU A 176 -19.59 -1.34 -18.22
N ILE A 177 -18.87 -0.71 -19.17
CA ILE A 177 -17.63 -1.27 -19.71
C ILE A 177 -16.63 -1.56 -18.60
N LEU A 178 -15.99 -2.74 -18.69
CA LEU A 178 -14.98 -3.20 -17.73
C LEU A 178 -13.60 -3.23 -18.39
N ALA A 179 -12.56 -2.93 -17.61
CA ALA A 179 -11.19 -3.22 -18.01
C ALA A 179 -10.90 -4.71 -17.73
N PRO A 180 -10.53 -5.51 -18.76
CA PRO A 180 -10.43 -6.97 -18.64
C PRO A 180 -9.30 -7.42 -17.69
N ASP A 181 -8.26 -6.61 -17.55
CA ASP A 181 -7.08 -6.84 -16.73
C ASP A 181 -7.17 -6.16 -15.34
N TRP A 182 -8.26 -5.39 -15.07
CA TRP A 182 -8.43 -4.78 -13.76
C TRP A 182 -8.70 -5.83 -12.69
N THR A 183 -7.86 -5.85 -11.67
CA THR A 183 -7.91 -6.85 -10.61
C THR A 183 -7.88 -6.18 -9.24
N LEU A 184 -8.88 -6.48 -8.42
CA LEU A 184 -8.84 -6.25 -6.99
C LEU A 184 -8.03 -7.39 -6.36
N TYR A 185 -6.93 -7.06 -5.70
CA TYR A 185 -6.07 -7.98 -4.98
C TYR A 185 -6.37 -7.92 -3.49
N ALA A 186 -6.28 -9.07 -2.84
CA ALA A 186 -6.30 -9.20 -1.39
C ALA A 186 -4.93 -9.70 -0.92
N LEU A 187 -4.26 -8.92 -0.07
CA LEU A 187 -3.05 -9.33 0.66
C LEU A 187 -3.50 -9.95 1.97
N SER A 188 -3.49 -11.28 2.04
CA SER A 188 -3.75 -12.05 3.26
C SER A 188 -2.52 -11.99 4.15
N ALA A 189 -2.64 -11.32 5.29
CA ALA A 189 -1.52 -11.10 6.17
C ALA A 189 -1.11 -12.37 6.92
N GLU A 190 0.18 -12.68 6.91
CA GLU A 190 0.85 -13.68 7.74
C GLU A 190 1.51 -13.01 8.95
N THR A 191 1.98 -11.76 8.77
CA THR A 191 2.50 -10.94 9.85
C THR A 191 2.07 -9.49 9.69
N VAL A 192 1.74 -8.84 10.81
CA VAL A 192 1.50 -7.40 10.88
C VAL A 192 2.37 -6.82 11.99
N GLU A 193 3.16 -5.80 11.68
CA GLU A 193 4.05 -5.14 12.63
C GLU A 193 3.67 -3.67 12.75
N PHE A 194 3.51 -3.23 13.99
CA PHE A 194 3.29 -1.83 14.36
C PHE A 194 4.58 -1.29 14.97
N TRP A 195 5.06 -0.19 14.43
CA TRP A 195 6.25 0.50 14.88
C TRP A 195 5.91 1.94 15.28
N GLN A 196 6.30 2.34 16.49
CA GLN A 196 6.16 3.68 17.01
C GLN A 196 7.54 4.27 17.27
N ALA A 197 7.77 5.48 16.76
CA ALA A 197 8.97 6.25 17.02
C ALA A 197 9.12 6.61 18.49
N ASP A 198 10.38 6.73 18.92
CA ASP A 198 10.77 7.27 20.21
C ASP A 198 12.02 8.14 20.04
N HIS A 199 12.06 9.32 20.64
CA HIS A 199 13.17 10.29 20.50
C HIS A 199 14.48 9.77 21.10
N GLN A 200 14.42 8.89 22.10
CA GLN A 200 15.59 8.24 22.69
C GLN A 200 16.00 6.96 21.96
N ARG A 201 15.45 6.73 20.75
CA ARG A 201 15.69 5.55 19.92
C ARG A 201 15.22 4.22 20.49
N ARG A 202 14.38 4.24 21.53
CA ARG A 202 13.76 3.05 22.13
C ARG A 202 12.43 2.73 21.42
N HIS A 203 12.45 2.68 20.10
CA HIS A 203 11.28 2.47 19.28
C HIS A 203 10.51 1.22 19.70
N LEU A 204 9.19 1.36 19.85
CA LEU A 204 8.33 0.24 20.18
C LEU A 204 7.96 -0.52 18.92
N ARG A 205 8.05 -1.85 18.97
CA ARG A 205 7.74 -2.73 17.87
C ARG A 205 6.87 -3.88 18.37
N LEU A 206 5.59 -3.87 17.99
CA LEU A 206 4.64 -4.94 18.26
C LEU A 206 4.37 -5.70 16.98
N GLN A 207 4.66 -7.00 16.96
CA GLN A 207 4.42 -7.86 15.82
C GLN A 207 3.34 -8.88 16.16
N TYR A 208 2.38 -9.00 15.25
CA TYR A 208 1.39 -10.07 15.21
C TYR A 208 1.81 -11.13 14.20
N LEU A 209 1.64 -12.37 14.58
CA LEU A 209 1.92 -13.56 13.78
C LEU A 209 0.63 -14.35 13.62
N ARG A 210 0.27 -14.68 12.38
CA ARG A 210 -0.90 -15.49 12.08
C ARG A 210 -0.70 -16.91 12.52
N GLY A 211 -1.59 -17.43 13.36
CA GLY A 211 -1.76 -18.86 13.61
C GLY A 211 -2.88 -19.43 12.74
N ASP A 212 -3.31 -20.64 13.02
CA ASP A 212 -4.40 -21.29 12.27
C ASP A 212 -5.71 -20.53 12.40
N ASP A 213 -6.13 -20.21 13.64
CA ASP A 213 -7.40 -19.53 13.91
C ASP A 213 -7.24 -18.19 14.65
N THR A 214 -6.06 -17.88 15.16
CA THR A 214 -5.82 -16.72 16.01
C THR A 214 -4.52 -16.01 15.65
N TRP A 215 -4.38 -14.78 16.17
CA TRP A 215 -3.14 -14.06 16.15
C TRP A 215 -2.38 -14.22 17.47
N THR A 216 -1.07 -14.38 17.37
CA THR A 216 -0.17 -14.24 18.52
C THR A 216 0.64 -12.97 18.38
N ARG A 217 0.96 -12.32 19.49
CA ARG A 217 1.72 -11.05 19.47
C ARG A 217 3.01 -11.16 20.26
N ARG A 218 4.03 -10.42 19.82
CA ARG A 218 5.33 -10.34 20.49
C ARG A 218 5.97 -8.98 20.28
N LEU A 219 6.83 -8.58 21.21
CA LEU A 219 7.69 -7.41 21.06
C LEU A 219 8.94 -7.80 20.26
N LEU A 220 9.43 -6.85 19.46
CA LEU A 220 10.70 -6.96 18.78
C LEU A 220 11.68 -5.92 19.31
N TRP A 221 12.95 -6.25 19.29
CA TRP A 221 14.01 -5.26 19.52
C TRP A 221 13.97 -4.19 18.42
N PRO A 222 14.29 -2.91 18.75
CA PRO A 222 14.31 -1.81 17.78
C PRO A 222 15.31 -2.00 16.64
#